data_5acab30e4b482ba518224e3dadef0e0b
#
_entry.id   5acab30e4b482ba518224e3dadef0e0b
#
_cell.length_a   1.000
_cell.length_b   1.000
_cell.length_c   1.000
_cell.angle_alpha   90.00
_cell.angle_beta   90.00
_cell.angle_gamma   90.00
#
_symmetry.space_group_name_H-M   'P 1'
#
loop_
_entity.id
_entity.type
_entity.pdbx_description
1 polymer ?
#
loop_
_entity_poly.entity_id
_entity_poly.type
_entity_poly.pdbx_seq_one_letter_code
_entity_poly.pdbx_strand_id
1 'polypeptide(L)'
;GSVSSARIAAEELAEKYPDNKVLVVDSLGASSGYGLFMDKLADLRDEGKSIEEVRDFAEANRLHLHHWFFSTDLTFYVRGGRISKAAGWFGTALKICPLLNMDDEGHLIPRQKIRGKKAVIQQIVKEMENHAQGGHDYNGKCFISMSACMDDARAVADLVEEKFPHLNGKVMINNIGTTIGSHT
;
A
#
# COMPACT_ATOMS: atom_id res chain seq x y z
N GLY A 1 -16.04 -0.62 8.77
CA GLY A 1 -14.62 -0.31 8.80
C GLY A 1 -14.38 1.21 8.92
N SER A 2 -13.12 1.65 8.85
CA SER A 2 -12.74 3.06 9.05
C SER A 2 -13.49 4.04 8.14
N VAL A 3 -13.72 3.66 6.88
CA VAL A 3 -14.48 4.49 5.91
C VAL A 3 -15.93 4.69 6.34
N SER A 4 -16.60 3.63 6.82
CA SER A 4 -17.97 3.76 7.32
C SER A 4 -18.06 4.71 8.51
N SER A 5 -17.12 4.60 9.45
CA SER A 5 -17.05 5.51 10.60
C SER A 5 -16.77 6.96 10.17
N ALA A 6 -15.89 7.14 9.18
CA ALA A 6 -15.60 8.47 8.64
C ALA A 6 -16.82 9.09 7.95
N ARG A 7 -17.62 8.30 7.22
CA ARG A 7 -18.86 8.79 6.58
C ARG A 7 -19.90 9.24 7.62
N ILE A 8 -20.11 8.46 8.67
CA ILE A 8 -21.02 8.82 9.76
C ILE A 8 -20.55 10.13 10.41
N ALA A 9 -19.25 10.25 10.74
CA ALA A 9 -18.70 11.47 11.31
C ALA A 9 -18.84 12.68 10.36
N ALA A 10 -18.68 12.47 9.03
CA ALA A 10 -18.86 13.53 8.06
C ALA A 10 -20.31 14.04 8.00
N GLU A 11 -21.30 13.13 8.09
CA GLU A 11 -22.72 13.47 8.15
C GLU A 11 -23.04 14.30 9.39
N GLU A 12 -22.59 13.85 10.58
CA GLU A 12 -22.78 14.60 11.83
C GLU A 12 -22.10 15.98 11.81
N LEU A 13 -20.92 16.08 11.20
CA LEU A 13 -20.20 17.35 11.06
C LEU A 13 -20.89 18.30 10.08
N ALA A 14 -21.48 17.78 9.00
CA ALA A 14 -22.23 18.60 8.05
C ALA A 14 -23.48 19.25 8.68
N GLU A 15 -24.17 18.54 9.59
CA GLU A 15 -25.28 19.10 10.35
C GLU A 15 -24.83 20.21 11.32
N LYS A 16 -23.69 19.99 12.00
CA LYS A 16 -23.19 20.92 13.00
C LYS A 16 -22.45 22.13 12.41
N TYR A 17 -21.80 21.95 11.28
CA TYR A 17 -20.96 22.94 10.61
C TYR A 17 -21.26 22.99 9.11
N PRO A 18 -22.42 23.50 8.70
CA PRO A 18 -22.89 23.47 7.31
C PRO A 18 -21.99 24.21 6.31
N ASP A 19 -21.21 25.17 6.78
CA ASP A 19 -20.26 25.93 5.96
C ASP A 19 -18.93 25.18 5.70
N ASN A 20 -18.69 24.07 6.41
CA ASN A 20 -17.48 23.30 6.31
C ASN A 20 -17.71 22.01 5.53
N LYS A 21 -16.90 21.77 4.50
CA LYS A 21 -16.99 20.55 3.69
C LYS A 21 -16.08 19.45 4.27
N VAL A 22 -16.64 18.26 4.46
CA VAL A 22 -15.90 17.05 4.77
C VAL A 22 -16.19 16.02 3.68
N LEU A 23 -15.18 15.69 2.88
CA LEU A 23 -15.29 14.74 1.78
C LEU A 23 -14.55 13.45 2.15
N VAL A 24 -15.25 12.32 2.13
CA VAL A 24 -14.69 11.03 2.51
C VAL A 24 -14.46 10.18 1.27
N VAL A 25 -13.21 9.80 1.04
CA VAL A 25 -12.78 8.92 -0.05
C VAL A 25 -12.29 7.60 0.53
N ASP A 26 -12.76 6.49 -0.02
CA ASP A 26 -12.20 5.16 0.27
C ASP A 26 -10.96 4.95 -0.59
N SER A 27 -9.79 4.95 0.03
CA SER A 27 -8.52 4.76 -0.67
C SER A 27 -8.30 3.33 -1.18
N LEU A 28 -9.10 2.36 -0.70
CA LEU A 28 -8.90 0.92 -0.92
C LEU A 28 -7.47 0.45 -0.58
N GLY A 29 -6.76 1.22 0.24
CA GLY A 29 -5.36 1.04 0.58
C GLY A 29 -5.12 1.02 2.09
N ALA A 30 -3.93 0.60 2.46
CA ALA A 30 -3.49 0.53 3.85
C ALA A 30 -2.00 0.85 3.99
N SER A 31 -1.53 1.07 5.23
CA SER A 31 -0.12 1.22 5.58
C SER A 31 0.59 2.32 4.77
N SER A 32 1.82 2.09 4.29
CA SER A 32 2.57 3.06 3.49
C SER A 32 1.91 3.40 2.15
N GLY A 33 1.13 2.50 1.56
CA GLY A 33 0.36 2.82 0.37
C GLY A 33 -0.69 3.89 0.64
N TYR A 34 -1.45 3.78 1.75
CA TYR A 34 -2.32 4.86 2.19
C TYR A 34 -1.53 6.16 2.44
N GLY A 35 -0.34 6.05 3.09
CA GLY A 35 0.54 7.19 3.33
C GLY A 35 1.00 7.88 2.05
N LEU A 36 1.45 7.12 1.05
CA LEU A 36 1.86 7.65 -0.25
C LEU A 36 0.70 8.36 -0.98
N PHE A 37 -0.52 7.82 -0.84
CA PHE A 37 -1.70 8.45 -1.41
C PHE A 37 -2.00 9.79 -0.74
N MET A 38 -1.94 9.85 0.59
CA MET A 38 -2.12 11.10 1.34
C MET A 38 -1.06 12.14 1.01
N ASP A 39 0.19 11.73 0.87
CA ASP A 39 1.30 12.59 0.44
C ASP A 39 1.02 13.20 -0.95
N LYS A 40 0.55 12.40 -1.91
CA LYS A 40 0.16 12.92 -3.24
C LYS A 40 -1.02 13.89 -3.18
N LEU A 41 -2.03 13.61 -2.35
CA LEU A 41 -3.16 14.53 -2.18
C LEU A 41 -2.74 15.85 -1.50
N ALA A 42 -1.76 15.77 -0.60
CA ALA A 42 -1.17 16.97 0.01
C ALA A 42 -0.39 17.82 -1.02
N ASP A 43 0.38 17.17 -1.91
CA ASP A 43 1.04 17.87 -3.02
C ASP A 43 0.01 18.65 -3.87
N LEU A 44 -1.11 18.04 -4.24
CA LEU A 44 -2.17 18.70 -5.02
C LEU A 44 -2.80 19.87 -4.27
N ARG A 45 -3.05 19.75 -2.97
CA ARG A 45 -3.51 20.85 -2.12
C ARG A 45 -2.50 22.00 -2.14
N ASP A 46 -1.22 21.71 -2.02
CA ASP A 46 -0.16 22.71 -1.98
C ASP A 46 0.08 23.36 -3.35
N GLU A 47 -0.31 22.68 -4.45
CA GLU A 47 -0.43 23.23 -5.80
C GLU A 47 -1.66 24.17 -5.96
N GLY A 48 -2.50 24.30 -4.93
CA GLY A 48 -3.67 25.17 -4.91
C GLY A 48 -4.96 24.54 -5.47
N LYS A 49 -5.01 23.21 -5.59
CA LYS A 49 -6.24 22.50 -6.00
C LYS A 49 -7.34 22.63 -4.94
N SER A 50 -8.58 22.77 -5.39
CA SER A 50 -9.75 22.78 -4.50
C SER A 50 -9.97 21.40 -3.85
N ILE A 51 -10.72 21.36 -2.76
CA ILE A 51 -11.07 20.11 -2.08
C ILE A 51 -11.82 19.14 -3.00
N GLU A 52 -12.66 19.66 -3.91
CA GLU A 52 -13.38 18.88 -4.91
C GLU A 52 -12.43 18.28 -5.95
N GLU A 53 -11.49 19.08 -6.48
CA GLU A 53 -10.48 18.59 -7.43
C GLU A 53 -9.60 17.51 -6.79
N VAL A 54 -9.19 17.67 -5.52
CA VAL A 54 -8.40 16.68 -4.79
C VAL A 54 -9.21 15.39 -4.56
N ARG A 55 -10.50 15.50 -4.18
CA ARG A 55 -11.40 14.36 -4.07
C ARG A 55 -11.55 13.63 -5.41
N ASP A 56 -11.81 14.35 -6.49
CA ASP A 56 -12.03 13.76 -7.82
C ASP A 56 -10.76 13.07 -8.32
N PHE A 57 -9.58 13.65 -8.08
CA PHE A 57 -8.31 12.99 -8.32
C PHE A 57 -8.18 11.70 -7.51
N ALA A 58 -8.51 11.74 -6.22
CA ALA A 58 -8.43 10.57 -5.35
C ALA A 58 -9.34 9.44 -5.82
N GLU A 59 -10.59 9.72 -6.15
CA GLU A 59 -11.54 8.72 -6.68
C GLU A 59 -11.06 8.11 -8.00
N ALA A 60 -10.52 8.93 -8.91
CA ALA A 60 -10.05 8.47 -10.21
C ALA A 60 -8.75 7.66 -10.14
N ASN A 61 -7.89 7.90 -9.13
CA ASN A 61 -6.53 7.36 -9.10
C ASN A 61 -6.26 6.31 -8.00
N ARG A 62 -7.20 6.06 -7.09
CA ARG A 62 -7.00 5.12 -5.97
C ARG A 62 -6.59 3.70 -6.39
N LEU A 63 -7.02 3.25 -7.59
CA LEU A 63 -6.64 1.94 -8.13
C LEU A 63 -5.33 1.95 -8.93
N HIS A 64 -4.78 3.13 -9.22
CA HIS A 64 -3.48 3.26 -9.86
C HIS A 64 -2.33 3.23 -8.86
N LEU A 65 -2.62 3.20 -7.57
CA LEU A 65 -1.62 3.01 -6.52
C LEU A 65 -1.42 1.52 -6.25
N HIS A 66 -0.28 0.99 -6.65
CA HIS A 66 0.04 -0.42 -6.52
C HIS A 66 0.56 -0.75 -5.12
N HIS A 67 -0.05 -1.73 -4.47
CA HIS A 67 0.33 -2.26 -3.16
C HIS A 67 0.85 -3.67 -3.32
N TRP A 68 2.16 -3.87 -3.20
CA TRP A 68 2.79 -5.18 -3.22
C TRP A 68 3.48 -5.46 -1.90
N PHE A 69 3.37 -6.67 -1.40
CA PHE A 69 4.02 -7.06 -0.16
C PHE A 69 4.30 -8.56 -0.13
N PHE A 70 5.25 -8.96 0.69
CA PHE A 70 5.53 -10.37 0.94
C PHE A 70 5.66 -10.62 2.44
N SER A 71 5.50 -11.87 2.83
CA SER A 71 5.70 -12.34 4.20
C SER A 71 6.41 -13.69 4.17
N THR A 72 6.98 -14.07 5.29
CA THR A 72 7.51 -15.43 5.54
C THR A 72 6.50 -16.32 6.25
N ASP A 73 5.44 -15.73 6.81
CA ASP A 73 4.36 -16.41 7.52
C ASP A 73 3.02 -15.67 7.31
N LEU A 74 2.00 -16.39 6.92
CA LEU A 74 0.65 -15.84 6.73
C LEU A 74 -0.31 -16.14 7.91
N THR A 75 0.20 -16.70 8.99
CA THR A 75 -0.62 -17.14 10.13
C THR A 75 -1.46 -16.01 10.69
N PHE A 76 -0.87 -14.84 10.91
CA PHE A 76 -1.58 -13.69 11.48
C PHE A 76 -2.55 -13.05 10.50
N TYR A 77 -2.23 -13.03 9.20
CA TYR A 77 -3.17 -12.59 8.15
C TYR A 77 -4.45 -13.41 8.15
N VAL A 78 -4.33 -14.72 8.34
CA VAL A 78 -5.49 -15.62 8.41
C VAL A 78 -6.25 -15.49 9.72
N ARG A 79 -5.54 -15.47 10.84
CA ARG A 79 -6.17 -15.28 12.16
C ARG A 79 -6.94 -13.96 12.22
N GLY A 80 -6.39 -12.91 11.59
CA GLY A 80 -7.02 -11.62 11.47
C GLY A 80 -8.14 -11.54 10.42
N GLY A 81 -8.39 -12.62 9.65
CA GLY A 81 -9.43 -12.66 8.62
C GLY A 81 -9.12 -11.82 7.36
N ARG A 82 -7.83 -11.49 7.12
CA ARG A 82 -7.38 -10.74 5.93
C ARG A 82 -7.15 -11.63 4.73
N ILE A 83 -6.85 -12.90 4.97
CA ILE A 83 -6.67 -13.92 3.92
C ILE A 83 -7.47 -15.15 4.32
N SER A 84 -8.21 -15.75 3.37
CA SER A 84 -8.98 -16.96 3.63
C SER A 84 -8.10 -18.20 3.75
N LYS A 85 -8.46 -19.13 4.64
CA LYS A 85 -7.79 -20.43 4.75
C LYS A 85 -7.86 -21.26 3.45
N ALA A 86 -8.92 -21.05 2.67
CA ALA A 86 -9.17 -21.77 1.43
C ALA A 86 -8.17 -21.42 0.30
N ALA A 87 -7.39 -20.37 0.45
CA ALA A 87 -6.39 -19.98 -0.55
C ALA A 87 -5.25 -21.00 -0.74
N GLY A 88 -5.23 -22.12 0.02
CA GLY A 88 -4.25 -23.22 -0.14
C GLY A 88 -2.78 -22.82 0.07
N TRP A 89 -2.56 -21.65 0.70
CA TRP A 89 -1.23 -21.05 0.89
C TRP A 89 -0.57 -21.52 2.19
N PHE A 90 -1.32 -22.29 2.99
CA PHE A 90 -0.87 -22.86 4.25
C PHE A 90 -0.32 -24.26 4.01
N GLY A 91 0.94 -24.37 3.89
CA GLY A 91 1.63 -25.64 3.81
C GLY A 91 3.08 -25.45 4.21
N THR A 92 3.59 -26.41 4.94
CA THR A 92 4.93 -26.51 5.53
C THR A 92 6.09 -26.57 4.51
N ALA A 93 5.93 -26.00 3.34
CA ALA A 93 7.03 -25.92 2.38
C ALA A 93 8.07 -24.91 2.90
N LEU A 94 9.16 -25.45 3.41
CA LEU A 94 10.29 -24.70 3.97
C LEU A 94 10.71 -23.55 3.03
N LYS A 95 10.76 -22.34 3.57
CA LYS A 95 11.25 -21.13 2.88
C LYS A 95 10.37 -20.59 1.74
N ILE A 96 9.06 -20.84 1.72
CA ILE A 96 8.16 -20.15 0.80
C ILE A 96 7.86 -18.75 1.35
N CYS A 97 8.03 -17.74 0.51
CA CYS A 97 7.65 -16.36 0.76
C CYS A 97 6.51 -16.01 -0.20
N PRO A 98 5.25 -15.97 0.26
CA PRO A 98 4.14 -15.51 -0.56
C PRO A 98 4.33 -14.04 -0.96
N LEU A 99 4.11 -13.75 -2.23
CA LEU A 99 3.98 -12.39 -2.74
C LEU A 99 2.50 -12.10 -2.96
N LEU A 100 2.05 -10.97 -2.43
CA LEU A 100 0.66 -10.57 -2.40
C LEU A 100 0.50 -9.15 -2.94
N ASN A 101 -0.72 -8.83 -3.38
CA ASN A 101 -1.13 -7.46 -3.63
C ASN A 101 -2.54 -7.21 -3.11
N MET A 102 -3.13 -6.09 -3.48
CA MET A 102 -4.54 -5.80 -3.24
C MET A 102 -5.32 -5.88 -4.55
N ASP A 103 -6.58 -6.32 -4.48
CA ASP A 103 -7.51 -6.23 -5.61
C ASP A 103 -8.21 -4.87 -5.66
N ASP A 104 -9.09 -4.69 -6.66
CA ASP A 104 -9.83 -3.45 -6.88
C ASP A 104 -10.90 -3.17 -5.80
N GLU A 105 -11.11 -4.11 -4.88
CA GLU A 105 -12.02 -3.99 -3.74
C GLU A 105 -11.27 -3.78 -2.41
N GLY A 106 -9.92 -3.72 -2.44
CA GLY A 106 -9.07 -3.54 -1.27
C GLY A 106 -8.80 -4.82 -0.47
N HIS A 107 -9.07 -6.01 -1.02
CA HIS A 107 -8.74 -7.28 -0.38
C HIS A 107 -7.30 -7.71 -0.66
N LEU A 108 -6.70 -8.39 0.30
CA LEU A 108 -5.35 -8.94 0.16
C LEU A 108 -5.38 -10.25 -0.62
N ILE A 109 -4.71 -10.27 -1.76
CA ILE A 109 -4.72 -11.41 -2.68
C ILE A 109 -3.32 -12.01 -2.81
N PRO A 110 -3.13 -13.29 -2.43
CA PRO A 110 -1.90 -14.03 -2.72
C PRO A 110 -1.77 -14.24 -4.24
N ARG A 111 -0.64 -13.81 -4.81
CA ARG A 111 -0.37 -13.89 -6.25
C ARG A 111 0.63 -14.96 -6.61
N GLN A 112 1.73 -15.06 -5.86
CA GLN A 112 2.83 -15.97 -6.20
C GLN A 112 3.40 -16.66 -4.95
N LYS A 113 3.81 -17.93 -5.11
CA LYS A 113 4.58 -18.69 -4.12
C LYS A 113 6.04 -18.66 -4.53
N ILE A 114 6.85 -17.88 -3.84
CA ILE A 114 8.26 -17.71 -4.20
C ILE A 114 9.14 -18.40 -3.17
N ARG A 115 10.11 -19.16 -3.63
CA ARG A 115 11.02 -19.88 -2.73
C ARG A 115 12.23 -19.02 -2.39
N GLY A 116 12.30 -18.61 -1.13
CA GLY A 116 13.43 -17.88 -0.54
C GLY A 116 13.31 -16.36 -0.62
N LYS A 117 13.84 -15.71 0.42
CA LYS A 117 13.79 -14.24 0.58
C LYS A 117 14.45 -13.49 -0.58
N LYS A 118 15.63 -13.90 -1.02
CA LYS A 118 16.33 -13.24 -2.12
C LYS A 118 15.49 -13.19 -3.40
N ALA A 119 14.79 -14.28 -3.71
CA ALA A 119 13.95 -14.36 -4.90
C ALA A 119 12.71 -13.49 -4.78
N VAL A 120 12.04 -13.43 -3.61
CA VAL A 120 10.86 -12.58 -3.44
C VAL A 120 11.21 -11.09 -3.41
N ILE A 121 12.38 -10.71 -2.89
CA ILE A 121 12.90 -9.35 -2.96
C ILE A 121 13.09 -8.91 -4.41
N GLN A 122 13.63 -9.77 -5.26
CA GLN A 122 13.76 -9.48 -6.69
C GLN A 122 12.42 -9.41 -7.39
N GLN A 123 11.50 -10.31 -7.05
CA GLN A 123 10.19 -10.34 -7.68
C GLN A 123 9.32 -9.14 -7.32
N ILE A 124 9.34 -8.66 -6.07
CA ILE A 124 8.56 -7.47 -5.70
C ILE A 124 9.02 -6.22 -6.46
N VAL A 125 10.34 -6.09 -6.69
CA VAL A 125 10.89 -5.00 -7.51
C VAL A 125 10.48 -5.16 -8.97
N LYS A 126 10.44 -6.40 -9.49
CA LYS A 126 9.95 -6.67 -10.85
C LYS A 126 8.47 -6.31 -11.00
N GLU A 127 7.65 -6.47 -9.96
CA GLU A 127 6.27 -6.00 -10.02
C GLU A 127 6.19 -4.46 -10.13
N MET A 128 7.10 -3.73 -9.49
CA MET A 128 7.20 -2.29 -9.71
C MET A 128 7.62 -1.96 -11.14
N GLU A 129 8.59 -2.68 -11.73
CA GLU A 129 8.97 -2.51 -13.14
C GLU A 129 7.79 -2.72 -14.09
N ASN A 130 6.93 -3.70 -13.80
CA ASN A 130 5.77 -4.04 -14.63
C ASN A 130 4.63 -3.01 -14.55
N HIS A 131 4.51 -2.26 -13.45
CA HIS A 131 3.34 -1.44 -13.15
C HIS A 131 3.64 0.05 -13.01
N ALA A 132 4.91 0.44 -12.85
CA ALA A 132 5.27 1.84 -12.70
C ALA A 132 4.93 2.65 -13.96
N GLN A 133 4.29 3.80 -13.76
CA GLN A 133 3.95 4.72 -14.84
C GLN A 133 5.25 5.20 -15.54
N GLY A 134 5.36 4.96 -16.84
CA GLY A 134 6.58 5.26 -17.60
C GLY A 134 7.71 4.23 -17.43
N GLY A 135 7.45 3.08 -16.79
CA GLY A 135 8.45 2.04 -16.57
C GLY A 135 9.64 2.55 -15.74
N HIS A 136 10.85 2.35 -16.22
CA HIS A 136 12.09 2.81 -15.53
C HIS A 136 12.26 4.34 -15.47
N ASP A 137 11.49 5.10 -16.25
CA ASP A 137 11.44 6.56 -16.18
C ASP A 137 10.49 7.09 -15.09
N TYR A 138 9.94 6.21 -14.25
CA TYR A 138 9.09 6.58 -13.14
C TYR A 138 9.78 7.61 -12.23
N ASN A 139 9.14 8.74 -12.05
CA ASN A 139 9.65 9.88 -11.29
C ASN A 139 8.81 10.23 -10.06
N GLY A 140 7.96 9.32 -9.62
CA GLY A 140 7.19 9.45 -8.39
C GLY A 140 7.96 8.97 -7.17
N LYS A 141 7.27 8.90 -6.03
CA LYS A 141 7.80 8.42 -4.75
C LYS A 141 7.55 6.91 -4.59
N CYS A 142 8.37 6.25 -3.79
CA CYS A 142 8.17 4.85 -3.37
C CYS A 142 8.27 4.73 -1.86
N PHE A 143 7.27 4.09 -1.24
CA PHE A 143 7.20 3.91 0.21
C PHE A 143 7.19 2.43 0.57
N ILE A 144 7.92 2.07 1.61
CA ILE A 144 7.97 0.71 2.18
C ILE A 144 7.58 0.76 3.65
N SER A 145 6.63 -0.10 4.05
CA SER A 145 6.39 -0.43 5.46
C SER A 145 6.99 -1.79 5.78
N MET A 146 7.62 -1.91 6.93
CA MET A 146 8.20 -3.18 7.38
C MET A 146 7.81 -3.51 8.82
N SER A 147 7.77 -4.80 9.12
CA SER A 147 7.50 -5.35 10.46
C SER A 147 8.77 -6.01 11.00
N ALA A 148 9.61 -5.21 11.68
CA ALA A 148 10.89 -5.65 12.28
C ALA A 148 11.86 -6.37 11.31
N CYS A 149 11.86 -6.00 10.01
CA CYS A 149 12.69 -6.62 8.97
C CYS A 149 13.43 -5.56 8.14
N MET A 150 14.15 -4.66 8.81
CA MET A 150 14.83 -3.52 8.18
C MET A 150 15.81 -3.95 7.08
N ASP A 151 16.55 -5.05 7.27
CA ASP A 151 17.52 -5.53 6.28
C ASP A 151 16.83 -5.96 4.98
N ASP A 152 15.68 -6.65 5.07
CA ASP A 152 14.88 -7.04 3.91
C ASP A 152 14.30 -5.80 3.22
N ALA A 153 13.78 -4.84 4.00
CA ALA A 153 13.23 -3.58 3.47
C ALA A 153 14.32 -2.73 2.77
N ARG A 154 15.52 -2.66 3.35
CA ARG A 154 16.65 -1.97 2.73
C ARG A 154 17.09 -2.65 1.44
N ALA A 155 17.15 -3.97 1.41
CA ALA A 155 17.48 -4.71 0.20
C ALA A 155 16.49 -4.47 -0.95
N VAL A 156 15.19 -4.33 -0.63
CA VAL A 156 14.18 -3.92 -1.64
C VAL A 156 14.42 -2.48 -2.07
N ALA A 157 14.63 -1.55 -1.13
CA ALA A 157 14.82 -0.14 -1.42
C ALA A 157 16.05 0.10 -2.31
N ASP A 158 17.18 -0.55 -2.01
CA ASP A 158 18.42 -0.42 -2.78
C ASP A 158 18.22 -0.88 -4.24
N LEU A 159 17.51 -1.99 -4.46
CA LEU A 159 17.18 -2.46 -5.80
C LEU A 159 16.18 -1.53 -6.53
N VAL A 160 15.21 -0.96 -5.83
CA VAL A 160 14.30 0.03 -6.41
C VAL A 160 15.07 1.27 -6.82
N GLU A 161 15.92 1.81 -5.95
CA GLU A 161 16.73 2.99 -6.24
C GLU A 161 17.74 2.77 -7.38
N GLU A 162 18.28 1.55 -7.52
CA GLU A 162 19.13 1.16 -8.65
C GLU A 162 18.36 1.15 -9.98
N LYS A 163 17.15 0.59 -9.99
CA LYS A 163 16.36 0.38 -11.22
C LYS A 163 15.54 1.58 -11.66
N PHE A 164 15.25 2.49 -10.74
CA PHE A 164 14.45 3.70 -10.98
C PHE A 164 15.25 4.96 -10.66
N PRO A 165 16.20 5.35 -11.53
CA PRO A 165 17.13 6.45 -11.25
C PRO A 165 16.44 7.83 -11.18
N HIS A 166 15.20 7.93 -11.65
CA HIS A 166 14.42 9.18 -11.66
C HIS A 166 13.43 9.30 -10.50
N LEU A 167 13.47 8.39 -9.52
CA LEU A 167 12.63 8.48 -8.32
C LEU A 167 12.69 9.87 -7.68
N ASN A 168 11.55 10.37 -7.23
CA ASN A 168 11.47 11.60 -6.44
C ASN A 168 11.95 11.35 -5.01
N GLY A 169 13.24 11.49 -4.79
CA GLY A 169 13.91 11.23 -3.53
C GLY A 169 14.27 9.75 -3.34
N LYS A 170 14.68 9.42 -2.12
CA LYS A 170 14.98 8.05 -1.71
C LYS A 170 13.72 7.29 -1.34
N VAL A 171 13.77 5.96 -1.44
CA VAL A 171 12.69 5.11 -0.93
C VAL A 171 12.47 5.36 0.55
N MET A 172 11.26 5.74 0.93
CA MET A 172 10.90 5.95 2.33
C MET A 172 10.59 4.62 3.00
N ILE A 173 11.32 4.29 4.06
CA ILE A 173 11.10 3.07 4.85
C ILE A 173 10.56 3.45 6.22
N ASN A 174 9.42 2.87 6.60
CA ASN A 174 8.76 3.09 7.89
C ASN A 174 8.47 1.76 8.59
N ASN A 175 8.45 1.80 9.92
CA ASN A 175 7.82 0.73 10.69
C ASN A 175 6.31 0.71 10.41
N ILE A 176 5.75 -0.48 10.25
CA ILE A 176 4.30 -0.64 10.14
C ILE A 176 3.62 -0.24 11.45
N GLY A 177 2.46 0.41 11.36
CA GLY A 177 1.68 0.75 12.56
C GLY A 177 1.20 -0.50 13.29
N THR A 178 1.07 -0.41 14.63
CA THR A 178 0.76 -1.55 15.50
C THR A 178 -0.55 -2.27 15.13
N THR A 179 -1.56 -1.54 14.69
CA THR A 179 -2.85 -2.12 14.28
C THR A 179 -2.71 -3.06 13.08
N ILE A 180 -1.98 -2.65 12.05
CA ILE A 180 -1.72 -3.52 10.90
C ILE A 180 -0.66 -4.57 11.26
N GLY A 181 0.40 -4.17 11.97
CA GLY A 181 1.48 -5.05 12.39
C GLY A 181 1.02 -6.26 13.22
N SER A 182 -0.09 -6.14 13.93
CA SER A 182 -0.69 -7.28 14.65
C SER A 182 -1.32 -8.36 13.73
N HIS A 183 -1.43 -8.07 12.45
CA HIS A 183 -1.98 -8.97 11.42
C HIS A 183 -0.94 -9.42 10.39
N THR A 184 0.35 -9.07 10.61
CA THR A 184 1.45 -9.38 9.68
C THR A 184 2.50 -10.30 10.31
#